data_a76460b007cb4a0ec0847b745ccf786d
#
_entry.id   a76460b007cb4a0ec0847b745ccf786d
#
_cell.length_a   1.000
_cell.length_b   1.000
_cell.length_c   1.000
_cell.angle_alpha   90.00
_cell.angle_beta   90.00
_cell.angle_gamma   90.00
#
_symmetry.space_group_name_H-M   'P 1'
#
loop_
_entity.id
_entity.type
_entity.pdbx_description
1 polymer ?
#
loop_
_entity_poly.entity_id
_entity_poly.type
_entity_poly.pdbx_seq_one_letter_code
_entity_poly.pdbx_strand_id
1 'polypeptide(L)'
;MGFIYEAMDQTKEQIKMAYKDKVAKYGPIWAIIDERWNNQLHRPIHAAGYFLNPRYHYKALAAGALNGEVRDGLIDCIDSMILLECDQLEIHRQITTFSKATSTFGKNLARIAREVDELGKQKFQFSNSYYLFC
;
A
#
# COMPACT_ATOMS: atom_id res chain seq x y z
N MET A 1 6.38 -4.70 -0.38
CA MET A 1 5.31 -5.43 0.34
C MET A 1 3.91 -4.92 0.02
N GLY A 2 3.67 -3.62 -0.11
CA GLY A 2 2.35 -3.05 -0.39
C GLY A 2 1.65 -3.56 -1.65
N PHE A 3 2.38 -4.06 -2.65
CA PHE A 3 1.81 -4.61 -3.86
C PHE A 3 1.06 -5.94 -3.66
N ILE A 4 1.21 -6.60 -2.50
CA ILE A 4 0.56 -7.90 -2.22
C ILE A 4 -0.96 -7.72 -2.19
N TYR A 5 -1.47 -6.63 -1.61
CA TYR A 5 -2.91 -6.32 -1.59
C TYR A 5 -3.46 -6.13 -3.01
N GLU A 6 -2.80 -5.31 -3.82
CA GLU A 6 -3.21 -5.08 -5.21
C GLU A 6 -3.16 -6.38 -6.04
N ALA A 7 -2.11 -7.20 -5.86
CA ALA A 7 -1.98 -8.47 -6.55
C ALA A 7 -3.09 -9.47 -6.15
N MET A 8 -3.48 -9.47 -4.89
CA MET A 8 -4.57 -10.31 -4.39
C MET A 8 -5.91 -9.91 -5.03
N ASP A 9 -6.24 -8.62 -5.02
CA ASP A 9 -7.47 -8.11 -5.61
C ASP A 9 -7.53 -8.41 -7.11
N GLN A 10 -6.44 -8.16 -7.84
CA GLN A 10 -6.34 -8.48 -9.26
C GLN A 10 -6.52 -9.98 -9.54
N THR A 11 -5.91 -10.84 -8.70
CA THR A 11 -6.03 -12.29 -8.85
C THR A 11 -7.48 -12.74 -8.64
N LYS A 12 -8.15 -12.22 -7.63
CA LYS A 12 -9.57 -12.51 -7.37
C LYS A 12 -10.46 -12.08 -8.54
N GLU A 13 -10.24 -10.90 -9.09
CA GLU A 13 -11.00 -10.43 -10.26
C GLU A 13 -10.73 -11.29 -11.49
N GLN A 14 -9.50 -11.71 -11.74
CA GLN A 14 -9.16 -12.62 -12.85
C GLN A 14 -9.87 -13.98 -12.71
N ILE A 15 -9.89 -14.55 -11.50
CA ILE A 15 -10.60 -15.79 -11.22
C ILE A 15 -12.10 -15.61 -11.49
N LYS A 16 -12.72 -14.55 -11.02
CA LYS A 16 -14.12 -14.23 -11.24
C LYS A 16 -14.43 -14.14 -12.73
N MET A 17 -13.63 -13.41 -13.51
CA MET A 17 -13.77 -13.29 -14.96
C MET A 17 -13.64 -14.65 -15.67
N ALA A 18 -12.65 -15.47 -15.29
CA ALA A 18 -12.42 -16.80 -15.87
C ALA A 18 -13.63 -17.73 -15.69
N TYR A 19 -14.33 -17.60 -14.58
CA TYR A 19 -15.54 -18.36 -14.29
C TYR A 19 -16.84 -17.67 -14.72
N LYS A 20 -16.75 -16.58 -15.53
CA LYS A 20 -17.89 -15.83 -16.07
C LYS A 20 -18.90 -15.43 -14.99
N ASP A 21 -18.43 -14.89 -13.89
CA ASP A 21 -19.21 -14.43 -12.73
C ASP A 21 -20.09 -15.51 -12.06
N LYS A 22 -19.83 -16.80 -12.32
CA LYS A 22 -20.58 -17.89 -11.69
C LYS A 22 -20.09 -18.14 -10.27
N VAL A 23 -20.71 -17.47 -9.29
CA VAL A 23 -20.35 -17.52 -7.86
C VAL A 23 -20.20 -18.94 -7.33
N ALA A 24 -21.08 -19.86 -7.73
CA ALA A 24 -21.03 -21.26 -7.32
C ALA A 24 -19.71 -21.97 -7.72
N LYS A 25 -19.00 -21.48 -8.73
CA LYS A 25 -17.75 -22.06 -9.20
C LYS A 25 -16.51 -21.42 -8.57
N TYR A 26 -16.47 -20.10 -8.47
CA TYR A 26 -15.29 -19.42 -7.92
C TYR A 26 -15.38 -19.20 -6.41
N GLY A 27 -16.58 -19.21 -5.82
CA GLY A 27 -16.77 -19.00 -4.38
C GLY A 27 -15.92 -19.91 -3.49
N PRO A 28 -15.91 -21.23 -3.72
CA PRO A 28 -15.05 -22.15 -2.95
C PRO A 28 -13.56 -21.84 -3.09
N ILE A 29 -13.12 -21.39 -4.29
CA ILE A 29 -11.73 -21.00 -4.55
C ILE A 29 -11.40 -19.73 -3.76
N TRP A 30 -12.27 -18.73 -3.78
CA TRP A 30 -12.10 -17.52 -3.00
C TRP A 30 -12.03 -17.80 -1.50
N ALA A 31 -12.89 -18.69 -0.98
CA ALA A 31 -12.87 -19.07 0.43
C ALA A 31 -11.50 -19.63 0.87
N ILE A 32 -10.88 -20.48 0.04
CA ILE A 32 -9.55 -21.03 0.31
C ILE A 32 -8.49 -19.94 0.26
N ILE A 33 -8.58 -19.04 -0.72
CA ILE A 33 -7.67 -17.90 -0.87
C ILE A 33 -7.79 -16.99 0.36
N ASP A 34 -9.00 -16.64 0.78
CA ASP A 34 -9.25 -15.76 1.93
C ASP A 34 -8.78 -16.37 3.23
N GLU A 35 -9.01 -17.66 3.43
CA GLU A 35 -8.49 -18.37 4.62
C GLU A 35 -6.96 -18.31 4.69
N ARG A 36 -6.29 -18.58 3.58
CA ARG A 36 -4.82 -18.50 3.53
C ARG A 36 -4.30 -17.07 3.65
N TRP A 37 -4.99 -16.13 3.03
CA TRP A 37 -4.68 -14.71 3.15
C TRP A 37 -4.71 -14.29 4.63
N ASN A 38 -5.81 -14.53 5.31
CA ASN A 38 -6.00 -14.14 6.70
C ASN A 38 -4.98 -14.78 7.64
N ASN A 39 -4.66 -16.07 7.43
CA ASN A 39 -3.77 -16.80 8.32
C ASN A 39 -2.28 -16.54 8.10
N GLN A 40 -1.85 -16.21 6.87
CA GLN A 40 -0.43 -16.18 6.50
C GLN A 40 0.04 -14.81 6.01
N LEU A 41 -0.76 -14.11 5.23
CA LEU A 41 -0.35 -12.90 4.52
C LEU A 41 -0.97 -11.63 5.08
N HIS A 42 -2.09 -11.74 5.78
CA HIS A 42 -2.74 -10.59 6.39
C HIS A 42 -1.99 -10.16 7.67
N ARG A 43 -0.96 -9.35 7.48
CA ARG A 43 -0.18 -8.76 8.58
C ARG A 43 -0.29 -7.25 8.55
N PRO A 44 -0.37 -6.58 9.71
CA PRO A 44 -0.45 -5.11 9.79
C PRO A 44 0.63 -4.41 8.97
N ILE A 45 1.84 -4.96 8.93
CA ILE A 45 2.96 -4.40 8.16
C ILE A 45 2.71 -4.38 6.65
N HIS A 46 1.94 -5.32 6.10
CA HIS A 46 1.58 -5.32 4.69
C HIS A 46 0.55 -4.24 4.38
N ALA A 47 -0.44 -4.07 5.25
CA ALA A 47 -1.43 -2.99 5.17
C ALA A 47 -0.76 -1.62 5.28
N ALA A 48 0.14 -1.45 6.24
CA ALA A 48 0.95 -0.23 6.39
C ALA A 48 1.77 0.06 5.13
N GLY A 49 2.44 -0.95 4.56
CA GLY A 49 3.20 -0.82 3.32
C GLY A 49 2.33 -0.47 2.10
N TYR A 50 1.10 -0.96 2.03
CA TYR A 50 0.13 -0.58 1.00
C TYR A 50 -0.32 0.86 1.18
N PHE A 51 -0.71 1.24 2.39
CA PHE A 51 -1.17 2.59 2.71
C PHE A 51 -0.11 3.65 2.43
N LEU A 52 1.13 3.40 2.84
CA LEU A 52 2.25 4.34 2.69
C LEU A 52 2.84 4.38 1.28
N ASN A 53 2.42 3.48 0.39
CA ASN A 53 2.83 3.54 -1.00
C ASN A 53 1.98 4.59 -1.75
N PRO A 54 2.55 5.73 -2.19
CA PRO A 54 1.79 6.81 -2.79
C PRO A 54 1.00 6.38 -4.03
N ARG A 55 1.56 5.47 -4.82
CA ARG A 55 0.92 4.97 -6.05
C ARG A 55 -0.40 4.26 -5.75
N TYR A 56 -0.39 3.34 -4.78
CA TYR A 56 -1.58 2.58 -4.41
C TYR A 56 -2.55 3.42 -3.59
N HIS A 57 -2.03 4.16 -2.62
CA HIS A 57 -2.85 4.99 -1.73
C HIS A 57 -3.72 5.98 -2.49
N TYR A 58 -3.12 6.81 -3.35
CA TYR A 58 -3.88 7.83 -4.06
C TYR A 58 -4.76 7.28 -5.18
N LYS A 59 -4.38 6.16 -5.79
CA LYS A 59 -5.22 5.42 -6.73
C LYS A 59 -6.47 4.86 -6.03
N ALA A 60 -6.28 4.20 -4.89
CA ALA A 60 -7.37 3.65 -4.10
C ALA A 60 -8.27 4.76 -3.52
N LEU A 61 -7.69 5.88 -3.08
CA LEU A 61 -8.42 7.04 -2.59
C LEU A 61 -9.31 7.64 -3.69
N ALA A 62 -8.78 7.82 -4.90
CA ALA A 62 -9.54 8.35 -6.04
C ALA A 62 -10.67 7.42 -6.49
N ALA A 63 -10.49 6.10 -6.35
CA ALA A 63 -11.49 5.10 -6.65
C ALA A 63 -12.52 4.90 -5.53
N GLY A 64 -12.35 5.56 -4.36
CA GLY A 64 -13.17 5.29 -3.16
C GLY A 64 -12.98 3.88 -2.59
N ALA A 65 -11.89 3.21 -2.96
CA ALA A 65 -11.59 1.82 -2.60
C ALA A 65 -10.66 1.68 -1.39
N LEU A 66 -10.28 2.80 -0.75
CA LEU A 66 -9.47 2.75 0.45
C LEU A 66 -10.33 2.23 1.61
N ASN A 67 -10.15 0.96 1.95
CA ASN A 67 -10.91 0.31 3.01
C ASN A 67 -10.34 0.61 4.42
N GLY A 68 -11.17 0.44 5.45
CA GLY A 68 -10.80 0.67 6.85
C GLY A 68 -9.69 -0.28 7.32
N GLU A 69 -9.71 -1.53 6.86
CA GLU A 69 -8.74 -2.57 7.20
C GLU A 69 -7.28 -2.16 6.94
N VAL A 70 -7.02 -1.52 5.80
CA VAL A 70 -5.68 -1.02 5.44
C VAL A 70 -5.23 0.10 6.39
N ARG A 71 -6.16 0.96 6.78
CA ARG A 71 -5.89 2.04 7.74
C ARG A 71 -5.67 1.50 9.14
N ASP A 72 -6.50 0.57 9.57
CA ASP A 72 -6.39 -0.07 10.88
C ASP A 72 -5.08 -0.82 11.03
N GLY A 73 -4.64 -1.56 10.00
CA GLY A 73 -3.35 -2.21 9.98
C GLY A 73 -2.16 -1.24 10.05
N LEU A 74 -2.27 -0.03 9.49
CA LEU A 74 -1.25 1.01 9.70
C LEU A 74 -1.21 1.46 11.16
N ILE A 75 -2.38 1.68 11.78
CA ILE A 75 -2.48 2.10 13.19
C ILE A 75 -1.90 1.01 14.09
N ASP A 76 -2.25 -0.26 13.88
CA ASP A 76 -1.71 -1.40 14.63
C ASP A 76 -0.18 -1.47 14.53
N CYS A 77 0.40 -1.14 13.36
CA CYS A 77 1.84 -1.04 13.22
C CYS A 77 2.43 0.09 14.06
N ILE A 78 1.82 1.26 14.07
CA ILE A 78 2.28 2.42 14.83
C ILE A 78 2.24 2.08 16.32
N ASP A 79 1.13 1.54 16.81
CA ASP A 79 0.95 1.19 18.22
C ASP A 79 1.94 0.13 18.70
N SER A 80 2.29 -0.83 17.81
CA SER A 80 3.26 -1.88 18.15
C SER A 80 4.71 -1.44 18.07
N MET A 81 5.05 -0.46 17.23
CA MET A 81 6.43 -0.07 16.95
C MET A 81 6.85 1.20 17.69
N ILE A 82 5.93 2.08 18.03
CA ILE A 82 6.19 3.39 18.62
C ILE A 82 5.67 3.41 20.05
N LEU A 83 6.59 3.53 21.00
CA LEU A 83 6.25 3.45 22.43
C LEU A 83 5.84 4.80 23.05
N LEU A 84 6.23 5.92 22.41
CA LEU A 84 5.98 7.25 22.93
C LEU A 84 4.71 7.85 22.31
N GLU A 85 3.75 8.22 23.12
CA GLU A 85 2.48 8.82 22.69
C GLU A 85 2.67 10.12 21.90
N CYS A 86 3.66 10.94 22.25
CA CYS A 86 3.95 12.17 21.52
C CYS A 86 4.39 11.87 20.06
N ASP A 87 5.15 10.81 19.85
CA ASP A 87 5.60 10.41 18.52
C ASP A 87 4.43 9.80 17.71
N GLN A 88 3.56 9.02 18.36
CA GLN A 88 2.33 8.50 17.74
C GLN A 88 1.43 9.65 17.24
N LEU A 89 1.25 10.71 18.06
CA LEU A 89 0.48 11.89 17.67
C LEU A 89 1.10 12.64 16.48
N GLU A 90 2.41 12.78 16.46
CA GLU A 90 3.10 13.43 15.34
C GLU A 90 2.97 12.61 14.05
N ILE A 91 3.14 11.28 14.13
CA ILE A 91 2.92 10.38 13.00
C ILE A 91 1.48 10.49 12.50
N HIS A 92 0.49 10.56 13.39
CA HIS A 92 -0.91 10.70 13.00
C HIS A 92 -1.18 12.00 12.22
N ARG A 93 -0.53 13.11 12.61
CA ARG A 93 -0.61 14.39 11.88
C ARG A 93 0.00 14.26 10.48
N GLN A 94 1.17 13.60 10.38
CA GLN A 94 1.84 13.36 9.10
C GLN A 94 1.02 12.46 8.18
N ILE A 95 0.39 11.41 8.70
CA ILE A 95 -0.53 10.55 7.95
C ILE A 95 -1.70 11.37 7.39
N THR A 96 -2.24 12.29 8.17
CA THR A 96 -3.33 13.16 7.71
C THR A 96 -2.87 14.07 6.57
N THR A 97 -1.67 14.65 6.69
CA THR A 97 -1.05 15.47 5.63
C THR A 97 -0.79 14.68 4.36
N PHE A 98 -0.29 13.45 4.51
CA PHE A 98 -0.08 12.51 3.41
C PHE A 98 -1.40 12.17 2.71
N SER A 99 -2.42 11.74 3.47
CA SER A 99 -3.72 11.32 2.90
C SER A 99 -4.43 12.44 2.16
N LYS A 100 -4.33 13.68 2.66
CA LYS A 100 -4.90 14.86 2.01
C LYS A 100 -4.05 15.40 0.86
N ALA A 101 -2.89 14.81 0.58
CA ALA A 101 -1.91 15.30 -0.39
C ALA A 101 -1.60 16.80 -0.21
N THR A 102 -1.44 17.25 1.02
CA THR A 102 -1.12 18.64 1.35
C THR A 102 0.39 18.85 1.55
N SER A 103 0.83 20.11 1.71
CA SER A 103 2.24 20.45 1.89
C SER A 103 3.13 19.90 0.74
N THR A 104 4.22 19.24 1.06
CA THR A 104 5.17 18.66 0.08
C THR A 104 4.55 17.55 -0.76
N PHE A 105 3.59 16.80 -0.20
CA PHE A 105 2.91 15.73 -0.91
C PHE A 105 1.97 16.21 -2.04
N GLY A 106 1.54 17.47 -2.01
CA GLY A 106 0.70 18.08 -3.05
C GLY A 106 1.47 18.72 -4.20
N LYS A 107 2.80 18.83 -4.10
CA LYS A 107 3.64 19.47 -5.13
C LYS A 107 3.63 18.67 -6.44
N ASN A 108 3.83 19.39 -7.57
CA ASN A 108 3.81 18.77 -8.89
C ASN A 108 4.83 17.63 -9.05
N LEU A 109 6.04 17.81 -8.51
CA LEU A 109 7.06 16.76 -8.53
C LEU A 109 6.60 15.49 -7.79
N ALA A 110 5.96 15.64 -6.62
CA ALA A 110 5.42 14.51 -5.86
C ALA A 110 4.30 13.79 -6.63
N ARG A 111 3.49 14.52 -7.40
CA ARG A 111 2.44 13.93 -8.25
C ARG A 111 3.02 13.13 -9.40
N ILE A 112 4.03 13.66 -10.08
CA ILE A 112 4.72 12.96 -11.17
C ILE A 112 5.42 11.71 -10.63
N ALA A 113 6.12 11.81 -9.49
CA ALA A 113 6.81 10.68 -8.87
C ALA A 113 5.86 9.50 -8.54
N ARG A 114 4.62 9.78 -8.15
CA ARG A 114 3.60 8.72 -7.89
C ARG A 114 3.30 7.85 -9.09
N GLU A 115 3.40 8.41 -10.30
CA GLU A 115 3.07 7.71 -11.55
C GLU A 115 4.29 6.97 -12.11
N VAL A 116 5.50 7.50 -11.88
CA VAL A 116 6.74 7.00 -12.47
C VAL A 116 7.47 6.03 -11.55
N ASP A 117 7.52 6.32 -10.24
CA ASP A 117 8.28 5.52 -9.30
C ASP A 117 7.54 4.25 -8.89
N GLU A 118 7.97 3.12 -9.42
CA GLU A 118 7.63 1.81 -8.86
C GLU A 118 8.49 1.56 -7.62
N LEU A 119 7.93 1.84 -6.43
CA LEU A 119 8.57 1.49 -5.16
C LEU A 119 8.85 -0.03 -5.13
N GLY A 120 10.11 -0.39 -5.13
CA GLY A 120 10.59 -1.78 -5.18
C GLY A 120 11.30 -2.17 -6.47
N LYS A 121 11.20 -1.37 -7.54
CA LYS A 121 11.99 -1.53 -8.75
C LYS A 121 13.08 -0.46 -8.91
N GLN A 122 13.37 0.31 -7.87
CA GLN A 122 14.59 1.10 -7.87
C GLN A 122 15.77 0.13 -8.00
N LYS A 123 16.25 -0.03 -9.23
CA LYS A 123 17.63 -0.42 -9.43
C LYS A 123 18.43 0.63 -8.67
N PHE A 124 19.07 0.23 -7.59
CA PHE A 124 20.16 0.99 -7.02
C PHE A 124 21.23 1.07 -8.11
N GLN A 125 21.07 1.99 -9.03
CA GLN A 125 22.16 2.50 -9.81
C GLN A 125 22.96 3.35 -8.83
N PHE A 126 23.90 2.72 -8.15
CA PHE A 126 25.06 3.44 -7.64
C PHE A 126 25.72 4.06 -8.87
N SER A 127 25.26 5.25 -9.22
CA SER A 127 26.00 6.14 -10.10
C SER A 127 27.29 6.45 -9.37
N ASN A 128 28.35 5.81 -9.81
CA ASN A 128 29.74 6.07 -9.41
C ASN A 128 30.16 7.48 -9.87
N SER A 129 29.42 8.49 -9.46
CA SER A 129 29.67 9.91 -9.80
C SER A 129 30.20 10.70 -8.61
N TYR A 130 30.95 10.05 -7.71
CA TYR A 130 31.67 10.75 -6.67
C TYR A 130 33.19 10.83 -6.92
N TYR A 131 33.63 10.74 -8.14
CA TYR A 131 35.02 11.03 -8.49
C TYR A 131 35.08 12.04 -9.62
N LEU A 132 34.81 13.30 -9.30
CA LEU A 132 35.29 14.45 -10.09
C LEU A 132 34.96 15.77 -9.39
N PHE A 133 35.56 15.98 -8.22
CA PHE A 133 35.90 17.31 -7.69
C PHE A 133 36.98 17.14 -6.61
N CYS A 134 38.21 17.05 -7.06
CA CYS A 134 39.39 17.57 -6.38
C CYS A 134 40.06 18.54 -7.33
#